data_8c0fff95fec0821e7790deedff38fb36
#
_entry.id   8c0fff95fec0821e7790deedff38fb36
#
_cell.length_a   1.000
_cell.length_b   1.000
_cell.length_c   1.000
_cell.angle_alpha   90.00
_cell.angle_beta   90.00
_cell.angle_gamma   90.00
#
_symmetry.space_group_name_H-M   'P 1'
#
loop_
_entity.id
_entity.type
_entity.pdbx_description
1 polymer ?
#
loop_
_entity_poly.entity_id
_entity_poly.type
_entity_poly.pdbx_seq_one_letter_code
_entity_poly.pdbx_strand_id
1 'polypeptide(L)'
;MEKSLNEDTYEKLKYDIMNFKLVPGDSISAQKIAVRYNVSRTPAREAIVNLEKEGLLKIIPQSGTYVASINCRRFEQEWFVRKSLEVGMVDPVFEHVSNEMLDKMEELNSRLINYDKCNEKVPRIEIDNAFHELIYESSGEQLAANIIKMQMSHYNLSLIHI
;
A
#
# COMPACT_ATOMS: atom_id res chain seq x y z
N MET A 1 8.93 17.49 -10.28
CA MET A 1 7.58 18.08 -10.10
C MET A 1 7.33 18.16 -8.60
N GLU A 2 7.04 19.33 -8.06
CA GLU A 2 6.60 19.46 -6.67
C GLU A 2 5.25 18.77 -6.51
N LYS A 3 5.17 17.79 -5.60
CA LYS A 3 3.89 17.15 -5.21
C LYS A 3 2.98 18.24 -4.64
N SER A 4 1.69 18.20 -5.00
CA SER A 4 0.73 19.13 -4.41
C SER A 4 0.65 18.91 -2.89
N LEU A 5 0.35 19.96 -2.11
CA LEU A 5 0.16 19.85 -0.65
C LEU A 5 -0.89 18.79 -0.27
N ASN A 6 -1.87 18.57 -1.14
CA ASN A 6 -2.94 17.59 -0.97
C ASN A 6 -2.39 16.17 -1.10
N GLU A 7 -1.58 15.93 -2.13
CA GLU A 7 -0.92 14.65 -2.39
C GLU A 7 0.08 14.29 -1.28
N ASP A 8 0.86 15.25 -0.80
CA ASP A 8 1.79 15.06 0.33
C ASP A 8 1.05 14.74 1.64
N THR A 9 -0.09 15.38 1.92
CA THR A 9 -0.89 15.10 3.13
C THR A 9 -1.52 13.70 3.09
N TYR A 10 -2.04 13.29 1.94
CA TYR A 10 -2.58 11.97 1.72
C TYR A 10 -1.52 10.88 1.93
N GLU A 11 -0.35 11.03 1.29
CA GLU A 11 0.75 10.06 1.41
C GLU A 11 1.26 9.93 2.86
N LYS A 12 1.41 11.04 3.58
CA LYS A 12 1.82 11.03 5.00
C LYS A 12 0.79 10.33 5.88
N LEU A 13 -0.50 10.59 5.68
CA LEU A 13 -1.55 9.97 6.46
C LEU A 13 -1.65 8.48 6.15
N LYS A 14 -1.56 8.09 4.87
CA LYS A 14 -1.48 6.71 4.43
C LYS A 14 -0.28 6.00 5.05
N TYR A 15 0.89 6.59 4.98
CA TYR A 15 2.11 6.07 5.59
C TYR A 15 1.95 5.84 7.09
N ASP A 16 1.36 6.80 7.84
CA ASP A 16 1.17 6.67 9.28
C ASP A 16 0.19 5.54 9.65
N ILE A 17 -0.84 5.30 8.83
CA ILE A 17 -1.76 4.16 8.98
C ILE A 17 -1.04 2.84 8.65
N MET A 18 -0.36 2.79 7.52
CA MET A 18 0.34 1.59 7.05
C MET A 18 1.50 1.18 7.96
N ASN A 19 2.09 2.11 8.71
CA ASN A 19 3.19 1.84 9.65
C ASN A 19 2.75 1.88 11.13
N PHE A 20 1.45 1.71 11.41
CA PHE A 20 0.89 1.66 12.78
C PHE A 20 1.23 2.84 13.70
N LYS A 21 1.57 3.99 13.13
CA LYS A 21 1.62 5.24 13.90
C LYS A 21 0.21 5.78 14.19
N LEU A 22 -0.76 5.29 13.43
CA LEU A 22 -2.20 5.41 13.63
C LEU A 22 -2.78 3.99 13.52
N VAL A 23 -3.30 3.46 14.63
CA VAL A 23 -3.76 2.07 14.71
C VAL A 23 -5.26 1.93 14.45
N PRO A 24 -5.75 0.74 14.05
CA PRO A 24 -7.18 0.49 13.88
C PRO A 24 -7.99 0.93 15.10
N GLY A 25 -9.03 1.73 14.87
CA GLY A 25 -9.88 2.33 15.90
C GLY A 25 -9.47 3.74 16.35
N ASP A 26 -8.29 4.22 15.96
CA ASP A 26 -7.89 5.59 16.26
C ASP A 26 -8.83 6.60 15.62
N SER A 27 -9.22 7.60 16.44
CA SER A 27 -10.08 8.71 15.99
C SER A 27 -9.28 9.72 15.17
N ILE A 28 -9.69 9.92 13.95
CA ILE A 28 -9.13 10.86 12.98
C ILE A 28 -10.06 12.07 12.83
N SER A 29 -9.50 13.26 12.70
CA SER A 29 -10.26 14.44 12.27
C SER A 29 -9.38 15.37 11.43
N ALA A 30 -10.02 16.16 10.55
CA ALA A 30 -9.29 17.12 9.73
C ALA A 30 -8.48 18.12 10.57
N GLN A 31 -8.96 18.47 11.77
CA GLN A 31 -8.23 19.32 12.71
C GLN A 31 -6.97 18.63 13.25
N LYS A 32 -7.09 17.37 13.69
CA LYS A 32 -5.93 16.60 14.21
C LYS A 32 -4.87 16.41 13.13
N ILE A 33 -5.28 16.08 11.90
CA ILE A 33 -4.40 15.87 10.76
C ILE A 33 -3.74 17.18 10.31
N ALA A 34 -4.50 18.27 10.26
CA ALA A 34 -3.97 19.60 9.94
C ALA A 34 -2.85 20.01 10.91
N VAL A 35 -3.05 19.81 12.21
CA VAL A 35 -2.03 20.07 13.23
C VAL A 35 -0.83 19.13 13.09
N ARG A 36 -1.09 17.82 12.93
CA ARG A 36 -0.03 16.79 12.86
C ARG A 36 0.95 17.01 11.71
N TYR A 37 0.45 17.43 10.54
CA TYR A 37 1.26 17.61 9.33
C TYR A 37 1.55 19.07 8.97
N ASN A 38 1.12 20.01 9.83
CA ASN A 38 1.28 21.46 9.61
C ASN A 38 0.70 21.93 8.25
N VAL A 39 -0.55 21.56 8.00
CA VAL A 39 -1.31 21.93 6.79
C VAL A 39 -2.65 22.57 7.14
N SER A 40 -3.36 23.13 6.16
CA SER A 40 -4.73 23.59 6.36
C SER A 40 -5.73 22.44 6.46
N ARG A 41 -6.98 22.72 6.90
CA ARG A 41 -8.03 21.70 7.02
C ARG A 41 -8.49 21.14 5.67
N THR A 42 -8.31 21.85 4.59
CA THR A 42 -8.76 21.43 3.24
C THR A 42 -7.99 20.19 2.77
N PRO A 43 -6.64 20.19 2.63
CA PRO A 43 -5.90 19.00 2.26
C PRO A 43 -6.09 17.84 3.26
N ALA A 44 -6.26 18.15 4.55
CA ALA A 44 -6.55 17.14 5.55
C ALA A 44 -7.90 16.43 5.32
N ARG A 45 -8.94 17.17 4.92
CA ARG A 45 -10.26 16.58 4.56
C ARG A 45 -10.19 15.76 3.29
N GLU A 46 -9.51 16.24 2.26
CA GLU A 46 -9.34 15.51 1.00
C GLU A 46 -8.59 14.19 1.21
N ALA A 47 -7.50 14.20 2.00
CA ALA A 47 -6.78 13.00 2.38
C ALA A 47 -7.69 11.99 3.11
N ILE A 48 -8.51 12.44 4.07
CA ILE A 48 -9.46 11.59 4.79
C ILE A 48 -10.48 10.97 3.83
N VAL A 49 -11.05 11.75 2.91
CA VAL A 49 -12.04 11.25 1.94
C VAL A 49 -11.43 10.22 0.99
N ASN A 50 -10.19 10.46 0.53
CA ASN A 50 -9.51 9.52 -0.36
C ASN A 50 -9.18 8.20 0.36
N LEU A 51 -8.68 8.26 1.59
CA LEU A 51 -8.39 7.06 2.39
C LEU A 51 -9.65 6.31 2.84
N GLU A 52 -10.78 7.00 2.99
CA GLU A 52 -12.07 6.35 3.21
C GLU A 52 -12.53 5.56 1.99
N LYS A 53 -12.39 6.12 0.77
CA LYS A 53 -12.68 5.40 -0.48
C LYS A 53 -11.80 4.15 -0.65
N GLU A 54 -10.56 4.21 -0.16
CA GLU A 54 -9.65 3.06 -0.14
C GLU A 54 -9.97 2.05 0.98
N GLY A 55 -10.86 2.40 1.90
CA GLY A 55 -11.23 1.56 3.04
C GLY A 55 -10.24 1.59 4.20
N LEU A 56 -9.23 2.47 4.18
CA LEU A 56 -8.26 2.66 5.26
C LEU A 56 -8.82 3.48 6.42
N LEU A 57 -9.81 4.32 6.14
CA LEU A 57 -10.59 5.05 7.13
C LEU A 57 -12.07 4.68 7.01
N LYS A 58 -12.80 4.83 8.11
CA LYS A 58 -14.26 4.64 8.17
C LYS A 58 -14.90 5.89 8.76
N ILE A 59 -15.79 6.51 7.99
CA ILE A 59 -16.62 7.63 8.46
C ILE A 59 -17.92 7.05 9.04
N ILE A 60 -18.16 7.30 10.32
CA ILE A 60 -19.38 6.90 11.01
C ILE A 60 -20.21 8.17 11.25
N PRO A 61 -21.39 8.29 10.61
CA PRO A 61 -22.25 9.46 10.77
C PRO A 61 -22.47 9.78 12.26
N GLN A 62 -22.38 11.05 12.63
CA GLN A 62 -22.55 11.57 14.00
C GLN A 62 -21.53 11.07 15.04
N SER A 63 -20.67 10.11 14.71
CA SER A 63 -19.65 9.55 15.62
C SER A 63 -18.24 10.05 15.31
N GLY A 64 -17.87 10.11 14.03
CA GLY A 64 -16.54 10.57 13.62
C GLY A 64 -15.90 9.72 12.55
N THR A 65 -14.61 9.96 12.33
CA THR A 65 -13.78 9.17 11.42
C THR A 65 -12.77 8.37 12.22
N TYR A 66 -12.57 7.13 11.85
CA TYR A 66 -11.68 6.19 12.55
C TYR A 66 -10.81 5.44 11.55
N VAL A 67 -9.60 5.04 11.99
CA VAL A 67 -8.78 4.09 11.24
C VAL A 67 -9.55 2.77 11.15
N ALA A 68 -9.71 2.24 9.94
CA ALA A 68 -10.49 1.04 9.71
C ALA A 68 -9.78 -0.19 10.29
N SER A 69 -10.58 -1.15 10.79
CA SER A 69 -10.07 -2.49 11.10
C SER A 69 -9.80 -3.27 9.83
N ILE A 70 -8.87 -4.22 9.87
CA ILE A 70 -8.64 -5.12 8.74
C ILE A 70 -9.92 -5.88 8.43
N ASN A 71 -10.35 -5.77 7.18
CA ASN A 71 -11.49 -6.54 6.69
C ASN A 71 -10.97 -7.81 6.01
N CYS A 72 -10.98 -8.94 6.73
CA CYS A 72 -10.48 -10.22 6.24
C CYS A 72 -11.15 -10.64 4.92
N ARG A 73 -12.46 -10.42 4.77
CA ARG A 73 -13.16 -10.73 3.52
C ARG A 73 -12.67 -9.85 2.36
N ARG A 74 -12.42 -8.57 2.61
CA ARG A 74 -11.86 -7.65 1.61
C ARG A 74 -10.44 -8.06 1.24
N PHE A 75 -9.63 -8.41 2.22
CA PHE A 75 -8.28 -8.97 2.02
C PHE A 75 -8.31 -10.21 1.10
N GLU A 76 -9.19 -11.19 1.38
CA GLU A 76 -9.33 -12.40 0.55
C GLU A 76 -9.70 -12.06 -0.91
N GLN A 77 -10.59 -11.08 -1.11
CA GLN A 77 -10.97 -10.62 -2.44
C GLN A 77 -9.83 -9.91 -3.17
N GLU A 78 -9.10 -9.03 -2.50
CA GLU A 78 -7.93 -8.34 -3.05
C GLU A 78 -6.83 -9.33 -3.40
N TRP A 79 -6.55 -10.29 -2.51
CA TRP A 79 -5.58 -11.34 -2.77
C TRP A 79 -5.96 -12.24 -3.95
N PHE A 80 -7.24 -12.57 -4.09
CA PHE A 80 -7.74 -13.32 -5.25
C PHE A 80 -7.51 -12.56 -6.56
N VAL A 81 -7.81 -11.26 -6.59
CA VAL A 81 -7.59 -10.41 -7.78
C VAL A 81 -6.10 -10.35 -8.12
N ARG A 82 -5.24 -10.05 -7.12
CA ARG A 82 -3.79 -9.99 -7.30
C ARG A 82 -3.26 -11.30 -7.87
N LYS A 83 -3.55 -12.42 -7.19
CA LYS A 83 -3.12 -13.74 -7.65
C LYS A 83 -3.55 -14.05 -9.07
N SER A 84 -4.81 -13.74 -9.42
CA SER A 84 -5.34 -14.02 -10.76
C SER A 84 -4.61 -13.22 -11.84
N LEU A 85 -4.31 -11.97 -11.59
CA LEU A 85 -3.60 -11.10 -12.53
C LEU A 85 -2.12 -11.45 -12.62
N GLU A 86 -1.45 -11.69 -11.48
CA GLU A 86 -0.02 -12.06 -11.46
C GLU A 86 0.25 -13.42 -12.12
N VAL A 87 -0.65 -14.40 -11.94
CA VAL A 87 -0.55 -15.68 -12.68
C VAL A 87 -0.65 -15.45 -14.19
N GLY A 88 -1.52 -14.53 -14.62
CA GLY A 88 -1.64 -14.16 -16.04
C GLY A 88 -0.41 -13.41 -16.60
N MET A 89 0.41 -12.82 -15.72
CA MET A 89 1.65 -12.13 -16.10
C MET A 89 2.86 -13.07 -16.27
N VAL A 90 2.75 -14.33 -15.82
CA VAL A 90 3.90 -15.26 -15.79
C VAL A 90 4.52 -15.45 -17.19
N ASP A 91 3.72 -15.79 -18.19
CA ASP A 91 4.22 -16.00 -19.54
C ASP A 91 4.83 -14.71 -20.14
N PRO A 92 4.17 -13.54 -20.10
CA PRO A 92 4.78 -12.27 -20.50
C PRO A 92 6.10 -11.94 -19.79
N VAL A 93 6.21 -12.22 -18.48
CA VAL A 93 7.46 -12.01 -17.73
C VAL A 93 8.59 -12.85 -18.32
N PHE A 94 8.36 -14.15 -18.58
CA PHE A 94 9.38 -15.02 -19.17
C PHE A 94 9.85 -14.57 -20.57
N GLU A 95 9.00 -13.91 -21.33
CA GLU A 95 9.34 -13.39 -22.66
C GLU A 95 10.20 -12.11 -22.61
N HIS A 96 10.07 -11.28 -21.54
CA HIS A 96 10.64 -9.93 -21.52
C HIS A 96 11.62 -9.66 -20.38
N VAL A 97 11.74 -10.55 -19.38
CA VAL A 97 12.61 -10.34 -18.24
C VAL A 97 14.09 -10.33 -18.64
N SER A 98 14.82 -9.31 -18.22
CA SER A 98 16.27 -9.24 -18.40
C SER A 98 17.04 -9.95 -17.28
N ASN A 99 18.29 -10.34 -17.52
CA ASN A 99 19.14 -10.92 -16.49
C ASN A 99 19.31 -9.95 -15.30
N GLU A 100 19.45 -8.64 -15.55
CA GLU A 100 19.56 -7.63 -14.50
C GLU A 100 18.30 -7.60 -13.63
N MET A 101 17.12 -7.75 -14.19
CA MET A 101 15.86 -7.82 -13.44
C MET A 101 15.76 -9.11 -12.62
N LEU A 102 16.20 -10.24 -13.18
CA LEU A 102 16.29 -11.51 -12.45
C LEU A 102 17.21 -11.42 -11.24
N ASP A 103 18.41 -10.83 -11.40
CA ASP A 103 19.36 -10.63 -10.31
C ASP A 103 18.74 -9.78 -9.18
N LYS A 104 18.03 -8.70 -9.54
CA LYS A 104 17.29 -7.86 -8.57
C LYS A 104 16.16 -8.62 -7.88
N MET A 105 15.39 -9.43 -8.61
CA MET A 105 14.33 -10.28 -8.03
C MET A 105 14.92 -11.29 -7.04
N GLU A 106 16.05 -11.91 -7.36
CA GLU A 106 16.75 -12.85 -6.48
C GLU A 106 17.26 -12.16 -5.22
N GLU A 107 17.86 -10.97 -5.34
CA GLU A 107 18.26 -10.14 -4.20
C GLU A 107 17.08 -9.84 -3.28
N LEU A 108 15.98 -9.31 -3.81
CA LEU A 108 14.79 -8.95 -3.03
C LEU A 108 14.16 -10.19 -2.37
N ASN A 109 14.07 -11.31 -3.08
CA ASN A 109 13.57 -12.56 -2.53
C ASN A 109 14.45 -13.09 -1.39
N SER A 110 15.77 -13.00 -1.54
CA SER A 110 16.72 -13.38 -0.50
C SER A 110 16.57 -12.51 0.76
N ARG A 111 16.31 -11.21 0.60
CA ARG A 111 16.03 -10.29 1.71
C ARG A 111 14.71 -10.65 2.41
N LEU A 112 13.65 -11.00 1.67
CA LEU A 112 12.37 -11.43 2.22
C LEU A 112 12.50 -12.73 3.04
N ILE A 113 13.21 -13.74 2.50
CA ILE A 113 13.42 -15.03 3.15
C ILE A 113 14.22 -14.87 4.47
N ASN A 114 15.20 -13.97 4.49
CA ASN A 114 16.08 -13.77 5.63
C ASN A 114 15.70 -12.53 6.47
N TYR A 115 14.54 -11.96 6.28
CA TYR A 115 14.12 -10.69 6.87
C TYR A 115 14.34 -10.61 8.38
N ASP A 116 13.89 -11.61 9.12
CA ASP A 116 13.99 -11.65 10.59
C ASP A 116 15.42 -11.94 11.09
N LYS A 117 16.30 -12.50 10.23
CA LYS A 117 17.66 -12.88 10.59
C LYS A 117 18.69 -11.76 10.33
N CYS A 118 18.42 -10.91 9.36
CA CYS A 118 19.38 -9.91 8.86
C CYS A 118 19.22 -8.53 9.48
N ASN A 119 18.33 -8.34 10.46
CA ASN A 119 18.03 -7.04 11.06
C ASN A 119 17.74 -5.97 9.98
N GLU A 120 16.92 -6.35 9.01
CA GLU A 120 16.55 -5.52 7.87
C GLU A 120 15.88 -4.21 8.35
N LYS A 121 16.28 -3.07 7.80
CA LYS A 121 15.78 -1.76 8.19
C LYS A 121 14.61 -1.28 7.33
N VAL A 122 14.50 -1.83 6.13
CA VAL A 122 13.40 -1.52 5.20
C VAL A 122 12.20 -2.36 5.61
N PRO A 123 11.00 -1.77 5.74
CA PRO A 123 9.78 -2.54 6.05
C PRO A 123 9.56 -3.69 5.06
N ARG A 124 9.18 -4.86 5.59
CA ARG A 124 8.97 -6.07 4.77
C ARG A 124 8.05 -5.84 3.57
N ILE A 125 7.00 -5.05 3.77
CA ILE A 125 6.04 -4.69 2.72
C ILE A 125 6.69 -3.89 1.58
N GLU A 126 7.67 -3.05 1.86
CA GLU A 126 8.36 -2.28 0.83
C GLU A 126 9.24 -3.19 -0.04
N ILE A 127 9.87 -4.21 0.56
CA ILE A 127 10.66 -5.21 -0.18
C ILE A 127 9.74 -6.09 -1.03
N ASP A 128 8.60 -6.52 -0.48
CA ASP A 128 7.58 -7.30 -1.19
C ASP A 128 7.03 -6.50 -2.39
N ASN A 129 6.66 -5.25 -2.18
CA ASN A 129 6.17 -4.40 -3.24
C ASN A 129 7.23 -4.16 -4.34
N ALA A 130 8.50 -3.97 -3.96
CA ALA A 130 9.59 -3.80 -4.91
C ALA A 130 9.79 -5.07 -5.77
N PHE A 131 9.67 -6.25 -5.17
CA PHE A 131 9.73 -7.52 -5.91
C PHE A 131 8.60 -7.64 -6.94
N HIS A 132 7.37 -7.37 -6.53
CA HIS A 132 6.22 -7.44 -7.42
C HIS A 132 6.22 -6.35 -8.51
N GLU A 133 6.79 -5.17 -8.22
CA GLU A 133 6.96 -4.11 -9.21
C GLU A 133 7.83 -4.59 -10.39
N LEU A 134 8.88 -5.35 -10.15
CA LEU A 134 9.70 -5.95 -11.22
C LEU A 134 8.91 -6.94 -12.07
N ILE A 135 7.97 -7.69 -11.47
CA ILE A 135 7.04 -8.57 -12.23
C ILE A 135 6.16 -7.71 -13.15
N TYR A 136 5.61 -6.62 -12.64
CA TYR A 136 4.73 -5.73 -13.41
C TYR A 136 5.47 -5.06 -14.57
N GLU A 137 6.67 -4.56 -14.32
CA GLU A 137 7.53 -3.95 -15.33
C GLU A 137 7.92 -4.96 -16.42
N SER A 138 8.33 -6.18 -16.02
CA SER A 138 8.75 -7.22 -16.94
C SER A 138 7.61 -7.77 -17.78
N SER A 139 6.39 -7.81 -17.24
CA SER A 139 5.23 -8.33 -17.99
C SER A 139 4.74 -7.37 -19.07
N GLY A 140 4.99 -6.07 -18.95
CA GLY A 140 4.40 -5.04 -19.81
C GLY A 140 2.90 -4.83 -19.63
N GLU A 141 2.24 -5.55 -18.71
CA GLU A 141 0.79 -5.53 -18.46
C GLU A 141 0.38 -4.37 -17.56
N GLN A 142 0.59 -3.14 -18.02
CA GLN A 142 0.41 -1.90 -17.26
C GLN A 142 -1.00 -1.72 -16.70
N LEU A 143 -2.05 -2.14 -17.43
CA LEU A 143 -3.42 -2.03 -16.94
C LEU A 143 -3.65 -2.93 -15.71
N ALA A 144 -3.18 -4.18 -15.77
CA ALA A 144 -3.30 -5.12 -14.67
C ALA A 144 -2.49 -4.66 -13.45
N ALA A 145 -1.27 -4.16 -13.64
CA ALA A 145 -0.44 -3.55 -12.60
C ALA A 145 -1.17 -2.39 -11.90
N ASN A 146 -1.80 -1.50 -12.66
CA ASN A 146 -2.56 -0.38 -12.09
C ASN A 146 -3.78 -0.85 -11.29
N ILE A 147 -4.51 -1.86 -11.76
CA ILE A 147 -5.64 -2.44 -11.04
C ILE A 147 -5.16 -3.00 -9.68
N ILE A 148 -4.05 -3.74 -9.66
CA ILE A 148 -3.47 -4.28 -8.44
C ILE A 148 -3.11 -3.13 -7.48
N LYS A 149 -2.33 -2.15 -7.93
CA LYS A 149 -1.90 -1.00 -7.11
C LYS A 149 -3.07 -0.23 -6.49
N MET A 150 -4.16 -0.07 -7.23
CA MET A 150 -5.35 0.66 -6.76
C MET A 150 -6.18 -0.12 -5.72
N GLN A 151 -6.13 -1.45 -5.73
CA GLN A 151 -7.07 -2.28 -4.96
C GLN A 151 -6.43 -2.97 -3.73
N MET A 152 -5.11 -2.83 -3.49
CA MET A 152 -4.39 -3.63 -2.49
C MET A 152 -4.30 -3.01 -1.09
N SER A 153 -5.23 -2.13 -0.70
CA SER A 153 -5.14 -1.42 0.59
C SER A 153 -5.25 -2.34 1.80
N HIS A 154 -6.21 -3.27 1.82
CA HIS A 154 -6.38 -4.21 2.93
C HIS A 154 -5.35 -5.35 2.91
N TYR A 155 -4.93 -5.77 1.71
CA TYR A 155 -3.82 -6.72 1.56
C TYR A 155 -2.55 -6.15 2.17
N ASN A 156 -2.17 -4.95 1.81
CA ASN A 156 -0.98 -4.27 2.35
C ASN A 156 -1.07 -4.08 3.87
N LEU A 157 -2.24 -3.68 4.41
CA LEU A 157 -2.46 -3.61 5.85
C LEU A 157 -2.26 -4.95 6.54
N SER A 158 -2.69 -6.06 5.94
CA SER A 158 -2.56 -7.38 6.55
C SER A 158 -1.12 -7.87 6.63
N LEU A 159 -0.30 -7.59 5.60
CA LEU A 159 1.12 -7.97 5.58
C LEU A 159 1.94 -7.31 6.71
N ILE A 160 1.48 -6.18 7.22
CA ILE A 160 2.12 -5.48 8.31
C ILE A 160 1.74 -6.12 9.67
N HIS A 161 0.61 -6.86 9.73
CA HIS A 161 0.09 -7.49 10.96
C HIS A 161 0.57 -8.92 11.20
N ILE A 162 1.24 -9.54 10.25
CA ILE A 162 1.80 -10.88 10.35
C ILE A 162 3.26 -10.80 10.77
#